data_187f4ffefddea173ea1eb6f1de2248e3
#
_entry.id   187f4ffefddea173ea1eb6f1de2248e3
#
_cell.length_a   1.000
_cell.length_b   1.000
_cell.length_c   1.000
_cell.angle_alpha   90.00
_cell.angle_beta   90.00
_cell.angle_gamma   90.00
#
_symmetry.space_group_name_H-M   'P 1'
#
loop_
_entity.id
_entity.type
_entity.pdbx_description
1 polymer ?
#
loop_
_entity_poly.entity_id
_entity_poly.type
_entity_poly.pdbx_seq_one_letter_code
_entity_poly.pdbx_strand_id
1 'polypeptide(L)'
;MCFILDYLLKKQENPDIIIGLFHSGAEGGIITDEYEEDASLRIAKEVPGFDLILYGHDHKKHIETIKNKDGHDVLCMDPSSNAYFICDAEIDVTINNGQIINKQIKGSLKDVRNLPVDTAFMEYFKDEIDSINNYVNKKIGTFKNSIYTRDSYFGSSAFCDFIQNVQLKVTNADVSFNAPLSFDACIKAGDVFVGDLFNLYKYENQIYTIKMTGKEIKNYLEMSYGLWTNTMVSKDDHIMLLNIDSVNGIKKYTFKNLAFNFDSAAGIDYEVDVTKPYGNKIHILQMSNGEPFLMDKWYNVAMNSYRGNGGGELLTRGARIPKDSIKGRIIYESEHDQRYYIMKEIEDAIIVNPKPNGNWKFVPSSLAIPAIRRDKDLLFGNR
;
A
#
# COMPACT_ATOMS: atom_id res chain seq x y z
N MET A 1 13.08 -21.41 -3.42
CA MET A 1 12.18 -22.40 -4.06
C MET A 1 12.03 -22.19 -5.56
N CYS A 2 11.95 -20.97 -6.07
CA CYS A 2 11.91 -20.68 -7.52
C CYS A 2 13.13 -21.20 -8.29
N PHE A 3 14.34 -21.01 -7.80
CA PHE A 3 15.59 -21.43 -8.46
C PHE A 3 15.68 -22.94 -8.79
N ILE A 4 15.07 -23.78 -7.99
CA ILE A 4 15.09 -25.26 -8.20
C ILE A 4 14.14 -25.64 -9.34
N LEU A 5 12.99 -24.96 -9.44
CA LEU A 5 11.98 -25.25 -10.47
C LEU A 5 12.49 -24.85 -11.86
N ASP A 6 13.10 -23.67 -12.00
CA ASP A 6 13.69 -23.17 -13.24
C ASP A 6 14.84 -24.04 -13.73
N TYR A 7 15.70 -24.50 -12.81
CA TYR A 7 16.79 -25.42 -13.13
C TYR A 7 16.28 -26.78 -13.64
N LEU A 8 15.22 -27.31 -13.02
CA LEU A 8 14.65 -28.59 -13.41
C LEU A 8 13.93 -28.52 -14.76
N LEU A 9 13.14 -27.45 -15.01
CA LEU A 9 12.46 -27.21 -16.28
C LEU A 9 13.47 -27.00 -17.42
N LYS A 10 14.49 -26.18 -17.22
CA LYS A 10 15.58 -25.98 -18.18
C LYS A 10 16.28 -27.28 -18.53
N LYS A 11 16.52 -28.16 -17.58
CA LYS A 11 17.19 -29.44 -17.80
C LYS A 11 16.31 -30.48 -18.50
N GLN A 12 14.98 -30.41 -18.33
CA GLN A 12 14.05 -31.32 -18.97
C GLN A 12 13.68 -30.88 -20.38
N GLU A 13 13.39 -29.59 -20.59
CA GLU A 13 12.84 -29.09 -21.85
C GLU A 13 13.94 -28.57 -22.81
N ASN A 14 15.13 -28.28 -22.30
CA ASN A 14 16.28 -27.70 -23.04
C ASN A 14 15.85 -26.58 -24.02
N PRO A 15 15.18 -25.52 -23.56
CA PRO A 15 14.66 -24.48 -24.43
C PRO A 15 15.80 -23.64 -25.02
N ASP A 16 15.60 -23.16 -26.25
CA ASP A 16 16.53 -22.30 -26.95
C ASP A 16 16.54 -20.85 -26.42
N ILE A 17 15.38 -20.38 -25.90
CA ILE A 17 15.18 -19.04 -25.36
C ILE A 17 14.42 -19.15 -24.05
N ILE A 18 14.88 -18.45 -23.01
CA ILE A 18 14.22 -18.38 -21.71
C ILE A 18 13.85 -16.93 -21.39
N ILE A 19 12.55 -16.71 -21.24
CA ILE A 19 11.98 -15.42 -20.85
C ILE A 19 11.43 -15.53 -19.42
N GLY A 20 11.96 -14.72 -18.52
CA GLY A 20 11.41 -14.53 -17.16
C GLY A 20 10.23 -13.55 -17.19
N LEU A 21 9.14 -13.90 -16.48
CA LEU A 21 8.02 -12.99 -16.23
C LEU A 21 7.80 -12.90 -14.73
N PHE A 22 8.17 -11.77 -14.11
CA PHE A 22 8.21 -11.63 -12.65
C PHE A 22 7.30 -10.52 -12.16
N HIS A 23 6.58 -10.78 -11.07
CA HIS A 23 5.94 -9.75 -10.28
C HIS A 23 6.81 -9.45 -9.04
N SER A 24 7.95 -8.81 -9.29
CA SER A 24 9.00 -8.43 -8.35
C SER A 24 9.72 -7.24 -8.96
N GLY A 25 9.93 -6.16 -8.24
CA GLY A 25 10.61 -4.97 -8.74
C GLY A 25 12.10 -5.18 -9.02
N ALA A 26 12.77 -4.12 -9.39
CA ALA A 26 14.19 -4.15 -9.75
C ALA A 26 15.06 -4.66 -8.60
N GLU A 27 15.08 -3.92 -7.50
CA GLU A 27 15.87 -4.19 -6.29
C GLU A 27 15.21 -3.54 -5.07
N GLY A 28 15.34 -4.13 -3.90
CA GLY A 28 14.90 -3.56 -2.63
C GLY A 28 13.54 -4.11 -2.15
N GLY A 29 12.59 -3.20 -1.85
CA GLY A 29 11.33 -3.59 -1.21
C GLY A 29 11.56 -4.09 0.23
N ILE A 30 10.81 -5.09 0.66
CA ILE A 30 10.97 -5.73 1.97
C ILE A 30 12.14 -6.72 1.89
N ILE A 31 13.18 -6.48 2.67
CA ILE A 31 14.36 -7.35 2.77
C ILE A 31 14.42 -7.94 4.18
N THR A 32 14.49 -9.28 4.25
CA THR A 32 14.76 -10.05 5.47
C THR A 32 15.93 -11.00 5.24
N ASP A 33 16.34 -11.72 6.25
CA ASP A 33 17.44 -12.73 6.12
C ASP A 33 17.09 -13.85 5.11
N GLU A 34 15.80 -14.10 4.87
CA GLU A 34 15.32 -15.20 4.02
C GLU A 34 14.56 -14.73 2.77
N TYR A 35 14.25 -13.43 2.64
CA TYR A 35 13.35 -12.91 1.62
C TYR A 35 13.77 -11.52 1.15
N GLU A 36 13.69 -11.32 -0.15
CA GLU A 36 13.80 -10.03 -0.83
C GLU A 36 12.62 -9.89 -1.79
N GLU A 37 11.84 -8.83 -1.61
CA GLU A 37 10.61 -8.59 -2.39
C GLU A 37 10.92 -8.23 -3.84
N ASP A 38 11.87 -7.33 -4.04
CA ASP A 38 12.28 -6.83 -5.35
C ASP A 38 13.68 -7.35 -5.68
N ALA A 39 13.75 -8.39 -6.52
CA ALA A 39 14.98 -9.12 -6.80
C ALA A 39 15.21 -9.43 -8.28
N SER A 40 14.45 -8.80 -9.21
CA SER A 40 14.49 -9.14 -10.64
C SER A 40 15.86 -8.95 -11.26
N LEU A 41 16.56 -7.85 -10.94
CA LEU A 41 17.89 -7.59 -11.46
C LEU A 41 18.96 -8.49 -10.82
N ARG A 42 18.77 -8.85 -9.55
CA ARG A 42 19.65 -9.83 -8.90
C ARG A 42 19.49 -11.21 -9.52
N ILE A 43 18.26 -11.63 -9.86
CA ILE A 43 18.00 -12.89 -10.57
C ILE A 43 18.68 -12.86 -11.94
N ALA A 44 18.52 -11.77 -12.71
CA ALA A 44 19.19 -11.60 -13.99
C ALA A 44 20.71 -11.81 -13.90
N LYS A 45 21.32 -11.27 -12.85
CA LYS A 45 22.77 -11.34 -12.62
C LYS A 45 23.24 -12.70 -12.11
N GLU A 46 22.48 -13.31 -11.18
CA GLU A 46 22.92 -14.48 -10.43
C GLU A 46 22.47 -15.81 -10.99
N VAL A 47 21.38 -15.84 -11.77
CA VAL A 47 20.78 -17.07 -12.32
C VAL A 47 21.06 -17.14 -13.81
N PRO A 48 21.97 -18.05 -14.26
CA PRO A 48 22.28 -18.19 -15.67
C PRO A 48 21.11 -18.75 -16.48
N GLY A 49 21.03 -18.30 -17.73
CA GLY A 49 20.17 -18.90 -18.74
C GLY A 49 18.97 -18.06 -19.16
N PHE A 50 18.61 -17.01 -18.44
CA PHE A 50 17.65 -16.04 -18.96
C PHE A 50 18.25 -15.24 -20.12
N ASP A 51 17.44 -15.02 -21.14
CA ASP A 51 17.73 -14.16 -22.27
C ASP A 51 17.03 -12.78 -22.12
N LEU A 52 15.81 -12.80 -21.58
CA LEU A 52 14.97 -11.64 -21.35
C LEU A 52 14.24 -11.78 -20.01
N ILE A 53 14.15 -10.70 -19.24
CA ILE A 53 13.31 -10.62 -18.03
C ILE A 53 12.36 -9.45 -18.18
N LEU A 54 11.06 -9.75 -18.19
CA LEU A 54 9.97 -8.79 -18.08
C LEU A 54 9.51 -8.78 -16.63
N TYR A 55 9.51 -7.60 -15.99
CA TYR A 55 9.21 -7.51 -14.57
C TYR A 55 8.39 -6.26 -14.23
N GLY A 56 7.91 -6.15 -13.00
CA GLY A 56 7.13 -5.04 -12.49
C GLY A 56 6.89 -5.24 -11.01
N HIS A 57 6.14 -4.43 -10.34
CA HIS A 57 5.80 -4.35 -8.93
C HIS A 57 6.19 -3.01 -8.31
N ASP A 58 7.39 -2.53 -8.54
CA ASP A 58 7.88 -1.27 -7.98
C ASP A 58 7.35 -0.02 -8.72
N HIS A 59 6.56 -0.23 -9.80
CA HIS A 59 5.91 0.82 -10.61
C HIS A 59 6.89 1.79 -11.28
N LYS A 60 8.14 1.40 -11.48
CA LYS A 60 9.16 2.22 -12.13
C LYS A 60 9.32 1.84 -13.59
N LYS A 61 9.50 2.85 -14.44
CA LYS A 61 9.88 2.64 -15.82
C LYS A 61 11.38 2.36 -15.90
N HIS A 62 11.76 1.15 -16.32
CA HIS A 62 13.17 0.77 -16.38
C HIS A 62 13.47 -0.18 -17.54
N ILE A 63 14.62 -0.02 -18.17
CA ILE A 63 15.17 -0.91 -19.18
C ILE A 63 16.69 -0.89 -19.08
N GLU A 64 17.30 -2.06 -18.94
CA GLU A 64 18.75 -2.22 -18.95
C GLU A 64 19.16 -3.63 -19.39
N THR A 65 20.42 -3.78 -19.76
CA THR A 65 21.05 -5.06 -20.05
C THR A 65 22.07 -5.40 -18.97
N ILE A 66 21.89 -6.56 -18.35
CA ILE A 66 22.73 -7.05 -17.25
C ILE A 66 23.57 -8.22 -17.75
N LYS A 67 24.89 -8.22 -17.42
CA LYS A 67 25.72 -9.41 -17.59
C LYS A 67 25.50 -10.38 -16.44
N ASN A 68 25.07 -11.59 -16.77
CA ASN A 68 24.94 -12.67 -15.80
C ASN A 68 26.32 -13.28 -15.40
N LYS A 69 26.33 -14.24 -14.48
CA LYS A 69 27.55 -14.90 -14.00
C LYS A 69 28.36 -15.59 -15.09
N ASP A 70 27.71 -16.01 -16.18
CA ASP A 70 28.35 -16.67 -17.32
C ASP A 70 28.82 -15.67 -18.38
N GLY A 71 28.66 -14.37 -18.13
CA GLY A 71 29.05 -13.28 -19.04
C GLY A 71 28.06 -13.02 -20.19
N HIS A 72 26.86 -13.66 -20.18
CA HIS A 72 25.82 -13.44 -21.16
C HIS A 72 24.97 -12.20 -20.81
N ASP A 73 24.53 -11.49 -21.84
CA ASP A 73 23.66 -10.35 -21.70
C ASP A 73 22.21 -10.80 -21.49
N VAL A 74 21.55 -10.23 -20.47
CA VAL A 74 20.13 -10.43 -20.15
C VAL A 74 19.43 -9.07 -20.24
N LEU A 75 18.48 -8.92 -21.15
CA LEU A 75 17.68 -7.69 -21.25
C LEU A 75 16.60 -7.72 -20.16
N CYS A 76 16.52 -6.66 -19.34
CA CYS A 76 15.57 -6.50 -18.26
C CYS A 76 14.68 -5.29 -18.53
N MET A 77 13.33 -5.46 -18.45
CA MET A 77 12.37 -4.42 -18.83
C MET A 77 11.21 -4.35 -17.83
N ASP A 78 10.91 -3.15 -17.33
CA ASP A 78 9.75 -2.81 -16.51
C ASP A 78 8.93 -1.71 -17.19
N PRO A 79 7.65 -1.95 -17.51
CA PRO A 79 6.78 -0.98 -18.19
C PRO A 79 6.15 0.05 -17.23
N SER A 80 6.55 0.11 -15.96
CA SER A 80 5.90 0.93 -14.94
C SER A 80 4.50 0.39 -14.56
N SER A 81 3.54 1.27 -14.29
CA SER A 81 2.20 0.94 -13.85
C SER A 81 1.13 1.56 -14.75
N ASN A 82 -0.15 1.20 -14.53
CA ASN A 82 -1.32 1.76 -15.20
C ASN A 82 -1.36 1.60 -16.71
N ALA A 83 -0.63 0.62 -17.26
CA ALA A 83 -0.50 0.38 -18.69
C ALA A 83 -0.04 1.62 -19.50
N TYR A 84 0.77 2.49 -18.90
CA TYR A 84 1.30 3.66 -19.61
C TYR A 84 2.33 3.29 -20.65
N PHE A 85 3.06 2.20 -20.44
CA PHE A 85 4.08 1.70 -21.33
C PHE A 85 3.87 0.22 -21.64
N ILE A 86 4.32 -0.21 -22.80
CA ILE A 86 4.40 -1.62 -23.21
C ILE A 86 5.87 -1.98 -23.39
N CYS A 87 6.28 -3.14 -22.84
CA CYS A 87 7.55 -3.76 -23.18
C CYS A 87 7.46 -4.34 -24.61
N ASP A 88 8.26 -3.81 -25.51
CA ASP A 88 8.40 -4.33 -26.87
C ASP A 88 9.82 -4.88 -27.03
N ALA A 89 9.92 -6.21 -27.10
CA ALA A 89 11.20 -6.93 -27.22
C ALA A 89 11.24 -7.72 -28.53
N GLU A 90 12.30 -7.50 -29.29
CA GLU A 90 12.58 -8.19 -30.55
C GLU A 90 13.73 -9.16 -30.33
N ILE A 91 13.54 -10.42 -30.69
CA ILE A 91 14.52 -11.49 -30.54
C ILE A 91 14.88 -12.04 -31.93
N ASP A 92 16.05 -11.67 -32.41
CA ASP A 92 16.61 -12.17 -33.66
C ASP A 92 17.48 -13.40 -33.39
N VAL A 93 17.22 -14.50 -34.08
CA VAL A 93 18.00 -15.73 -33.97
C VAL A 93 18.56 -16.14 -35.32
N THR A 94 19.82 -16.56 -35.33
CA THR A 94 20.43 -17.18 -36.49
C THR A 94 20.51 -18.68 -36.27
N ILE A 95 19.93 -19.46 -37.19
CA ILE A 95 19.88 -20.92 -37.11
C ILE A 95 20.80 -21.53 -38.14
N ASN A 96 21.65 -22.47 -37.75
CA ASN A 96 22.46 -23.28 -38.65
C ASN A 96 22.32 -24.77 -38.29
N ASN A 97 21.96 -25.61 -39.24
CA ASN A 97 21.73 -27.06 -39.06
C ASN A 97 20.79 -27.37 -37.89
N GLY A 98 19.72 -26.57 -37.72
CA GLY A 98 18.72 -26.75 -36.64
C GLY A 98 19.17 -26.31 -35.27
N GLN A 99 20.32 -25.64 -35.12
CA GLN A 99 20.84 -25.08 -33.87
C GLN A 99 20.94 -23.56 -33.97
N ILE A 100 20.57 -22.88 -32.88
CA ILE A 100 20.78 -21.44 -32.75
C ILE A 100 22.26 -21.18 -32.53
N ILE A 101 22.87 -20.45 -33.47
CA ILE A 101 24.30 -20.06 -33.43
C ILE A 101 24.50 -18.61 -33.00
N ASN A 102 23.47 -17.79 -33.05
CA ASN A 102 23.49 -16.41 -32.54
C ASN A 102 22.10 -15.98 -32.07
N LYS A 103 22.06 -15.21 -31.00
CA LYS A 103 20.85 -14.51 -30.50
C LYS A 103 21.17 -13.04 -30.33
N GLN A 104 20.29 -12.18 -30.81
CA GLN A 104 20.35 -10.74 -30.55
C GLN A 104 18.99 -10.28 -30.02
N ILE A 105 19.01 -9.64 -28.84
CA ILE A 105 17.77 -9.19 -28.18
C ILE A 105 17.84 -7.67 -28.03
N LYS A 106 16.78 -7.01 -28.51
CA LYS A 106 16.60 -5.56 -28.40
C LYS A 106 15.26 -5.29 -27.75
N GLY A 107 15.15 -4.19 -27.02
CA GLY A 107 13.90 -3.81 -26.41
C GLY A 107 13.67 -2.32 -26.37
N SER A 108 12.43 -1.94 -26.29
CA SER A 108 11.99 -0.57 -26.07
C SER A 108 10.75 -0.51 -25.19
N LEU A 109 10.58 0.59 -24.46
CA LEU A 109 9.37 0.88 -23.70
C LEU A 109 8.53 1.89 -24.48
N LYS A 110 7.45 1.41 -25.13
CA LYS A 110 6.55 2.22 -25.95
C LYS A 110 5.50 2.90 -25.10
N ASP A 111 5.44 4.22 -25.14
CA ASP A 111 4.40 5.02 -24.50
C ASP A 111 3.09 4.90 -25.29
N VAL A 112 2.03 4.38 -24.65
CA VAL A 112 0.73 4.13 -25.27
C VAL A 112 -0.36 5.13 -24.86
N ARG A 113 -0.05 6.09 -23.98
CA ARG A 113 -1.03 7.04 -23.44
C ARG A 113 -1.70 7.93 -24.47
N ASN A 114 -1.02 8.19 -25.57
CA ASN A 114 -1.51 9.05 -26.65
C ASN A 114 -1.90 8.28 -27.92
N LEU A 115 -1.95 6.95 -27.85
CA LEU A 115 -2.42 6.16 -28.98
C LEU A 115 -3.94 6.28 -29.10
N PRO A 116 -4.48 6.26 -30.34
CA PRO A 116 -5.93 6.22 -30.52
C PRO A 116 -6.49 4.92 -29.96
N VAL A 117 -7.70 5.02 -29.41
CA VAL A 117 -8.42 3.85 -28.91
C VAL A 117 -8.80 2.94 -30.08
N ASP A 118 -8.61 1.63 -29.93
CA ASP A 118 -9.10 0.65 -30.90
C ASP A 118 -10.63 0.59 -30.85
N THR A 119 -11.27 1.12 -31.88
CA THR A 119 -12.72 1.21 -31.95
C THR A 119 -13.38 -0.16 -32.11
N ALA A 120 -12.73 -1.11 -32.77
CA ALA A 120 -13.26 -2.48 -32.93
C ALA A 120 -13.24 -3.22 -31.58
N PHE A 121 -12.19 -3.04 -30.79
CA PHE A 121 -12.12 -3.58 -29.43
C PHE A 121 -13.20 -2.97 -28.53
N MET A 122 -13.39 -1.65 -28.59
CA MET A 122 -14.42 -0.96 -27.79
C MET A 122 -15.84 -1.40 -28.17
N GLU A 123 -16.11 -1.61 -29.46
CA GLU A 123 -17.41 -2.11 -29.92
C GLU A 123 -17.65 -3.57 -29.52
N TYR A 124 -16.63 -4.42 -29.58
CA TYR A 124 -16.71 -5.83 -29.18
C TYR A 124 -17.05 -5.99 -27.67
N PHE A 125 -16.49 -5.13 -26.80
CA PHE A 125 -16.74 -5.15 -25.35
C PHE A 125 -17.75 -4.10 -24.88
N LYS A 126 -18.57 -3.57 -25.79
CA LYS A 126 -19.47 -2.45 -25.49
C LYS A 126 -20.45 -2.77 -24.36
N ASP A 127 -21.06 -3.95 -24.38
CA ASP A 127 -22.07 -4.33 -23.39
C ASP A 127 -21.46 -4.50 -21.99
N GLU A 128 -20.25 -5.05 -21.88
CA GLU A 128 -19.51 -5.18 -20.63
C GLU A 128 -19.10 -3.78 -20.12
N ILE A 129 -18.59 -2.93 -21.00
CA ILE A 129 -18.17 -1.56 -20.65
C ILE A 129 -19.38 -0.77 -20.15
N ASP A 130 -20.52 -0.83 -20.87
CA ASP A 130 -21.75 -0.14 -20.48
C ASP A 130 -22.29 -0.68 -19.14
N SER A 131 -22.23 -1.99 -18.91
CA SER A 131 -22.63 -2.62 -17.66
C SER A 131 -21.76 -2.13 -16.48
N ILE A 132 -20.42 -2.11 -16.66
CA ILE A 132 -19.50 -1.59 -15.64
C ILE A 132 -19.73 -0.11 -15.38
N ASN A 133 -19.89 0.71 -16.44
CA ASN A 133 -20.15 2.14 -16.32
C ASN A 133 -21.45 2.40 -15.57
N ASN A 134 -22.51 1.68 -15.86
CA ASN A 134 -23.79 1.79 -15.16
C ASN A 134 -23.65 1.45 -13.67
N TYR A 135 -22.86 0.41 -13.34
CA TYR A 135 -22.61 0.00 -11.96
C TYR A 135 -21.79 1.04 -11.20
N VAL A 136 -20.64 1.47 -11.74
CA VAL A 136 -19.76 2.42 -11.04
C VAL A 136 -20.38 3.82 -10.89
N ASN A 137 -21.28 4.20 -11.81
CA ASN A 137 -22.02 5.46 -11.74
C ASN A 137 -23.34 5.35 -10.93
N LYS A 138 -23.64 4.20 -10.32
CA LYS A 138 -24.80 4.07 -9.41
C LYS A 138 -24.57 4.96 -8.19
N LYS A 139 -25.47 5.90 -7.94
CA LYS A 139 -25.49 6.70 -6.72
C LYS A 139 -25.83 5.80 -5.51
N ILE A 140 -25.03 5.90 -4.43
CA ILE A 140 -25.21 5.13 -3.19
C ILE A 140 -25.56 5.99 -1.98
N GLY A 141 -25.39 7.31 -2.06
CA GLY A 141 -25.72 8.23 -0.97
C GLY A 141 -25.21 9.63 -1.22
N THR A 142 -25.13 10.42 -0.15
CA THR A 142 -24.68 11.82 -0.22
C THR A 142 -23.81 12.15 0.99
N PHE A 143 -22.63 12.75 0.79
CA PHE A 143 -21.78 13.26 1.85
C PHE A 143 -22.03 14.76 2.08
N LYS A 144 -22.22 15.14 3.36
CA LYS A 144 -22.41 16.55 3.74
C LYS A 144 -21.14 17.40 3.63
N ASN A 145 -19.97 16.76 3.74
CA ASN A 145 -18.67 17.42 3.67
C ASN A 145 -17.66 16.56 2.90
N SER A 146 -16.70 17.22 2.26
CA SER A 146 -15.59 16.54 1.61
C SER A 146 -14.64 15.94 2.67
N ILE A 147 -14.07 14.77 2.38
CA ILE A 147 -13.06 14.11 3.20
C ILE A 147 -11.81 13.81 2.39
N TYR A 148 -10.65 13.92 3.02
CA TYR A 148 -9.35 13.85 2.36
C TYR A 148 -8.41 12.90 3.11
N THR A 149 -7.68 12.03 2.39
CA THR A 149 -6.64 11.19 2.98
C THR A 149 -5.51 12.01 3.62
N ARG A 150 -5.15 13.14 3.02
CA ARG A 150 -4.09 14.03 3.53
C ARG A 150 -4.32 14.49 4.98
N ASP A 151 -5.58 14.61 5.42
CA ASP A 151 -5.88 15.00 6.80
C ASP A 151 -5.51 13.90 7.79
N SER A 152 -5.58 12.63 7.37
CA SER A 152 -5.28 11.47 8.21
C SER A 152 -3.81 11.35 8.63
N TYR A 153 -2.91 12.04 7.91
CA TYR A 153 -1.49 12.04 8.30
C TYR A 153 -1.18 12.94 9.49
N PHE A 154 -2.09 13.85 9.84
CA PHE A 154 -1.82 14.93 10.77
C PHE A 154 -2.73 14.94 12.00
N GLY A 155 -3.60 13.96 12.16
CA GLY A 155 -4.53 13.81 13.27
C GLY A 155 -5.68 12.89 12.97
N SER A 156 -6.58 12.71 13.94
CA SER A 156 -7.88 12.08 13.72
C SER A 156 -8.59 12.79 12.57
N SER A 157 -9.09 12.04 11.59
CA SER A 157 -9.62 12.60 10.34
C SER A 157 -10.91 11.91 9.93
N ALA A 158 -11.81 12.67 9.32
CA ALA A 158 -13.07 12.13 8.80
C ALA A 158 -12.86 10.99 7.79
N PHE A 159 -11.73 10.95 7.09
CA PHE A 159 -11.44 9.89 6.11
C PHE A 159 -11.12 8.55 6.78
N CYS A 160 -10.08 8.47 7.60
CA CYS A 160 -9.72 7.21 8.27
C CYS A 160 -10.74 6.80 9.32
N ASP A 161 -11.27 7.76 10.08
CA ASP A 161 -12.20 7.48 11.16
C ASP A 161 -13.54 6.92 10.64
N PHE A 162 -14.01 7.36 9.47
CA PHE A 162 -15.18 6.77 8.83
C PHE A 162 -14.98 5.28 8.52
N ILE A 163 -13.83 4.91 7.94
CA ILE A 163 -13.49 3.52 7.64
C ILE A 163 -13.38 2.69 8.93
N GLN A 164 -12.68 3.21 9.94
CA GLN A 164 -12.51 2.56 11.23
C GLN A 164 -13.83 2.35 11.97
N ASN A 165 -14.74 3.34 11.91
CA ASN A 165 -16.06 3.22 12.52
C ASN A 165 -16.93 2.16 11.83
N VAL A 166 -16.82 2.01 10.50
CA VAL A 166 -17.45 0.91 9.76
C VAL A 166 -16.88 -0.44 10.21
N GLN A 167 -15.54 -0.55 10.34
CA GLN A 167 -14.91 -1.77 10.86
C GLN A 167 -15.44 -2.13 12.28
N LEU A 168 -15.49 -1.17 13.20
CA LEU A 168 -16.01 -1.37 14.55
C LEU A 168 -17.48 -1.81 14.54
N LYS A 169 -18.32 -1.17 13.71
CA LYS A 169 -19.75 -1.50 13.57
C LYS A 169 -19.96 -2.92 13.03
N VAL A 170 -19.19 -3.33 12.03
CA VAL A 170 -19.30 -4.65 11.40
C VAL A 170 -18.84 -5.77 12.32
N THR A 171 -17.75 -5.56 13.05
CA THR A 171 -17.09 -6.60 13.84
C THR A 171 -17.47 -6.59 15.30
N ASN A 172 -18.09 -5.52 15.79
CA ASN A 172 -18.28 -5.25 17.23
C ASN A 172 -16.96 -5.37 18.03
N ALA A 173 -15.84 -4.98 17.40
CA ALA A 173 -14.52 -5.00 18.03
C ALA A 173 -14.34 -3.83 19.00
N ASP A 174 -13.37 -3.96 19.92
CA ASP A 174 -13.03 -2.92 20.90
C ASP A 174 -12.19 -1.80 20.27
N VAL A 175 -11.32 -2.15 19.33
CA VAL A 175 -10.36 -1.27 18.66
C VAL A 175 -10.34 -1.57 17.16
N SER A 176 -10.08 -0.55 16.35
CA SER A 176 -9.93 -0.70 14.91
C SER A 176 -8.66 -0.01 14.43
N PHE A 177 -7.91 -0.66 13.53
CA PHE A 177 -6.74 -0.09 12.85
C PHE A 177 -7.00 0.13 11.38
N ASN A 178 -6.58 1.27 10.85
CA ASN A 178 -6.59 1.56 9.42
C ASN A 178 -5.55 2.63 9.06
N ALA A 179 -4.95 2.49 7.87
CA ALA A 179 -4.06 3.47 7.27
C ALA A 179 -4.74 4.25 6.14
N PRO A 180 -4.32 5.48 5.81
CA PRO A 180 -4.69 6.13 4.57
C PRO A 180 -3.99 5.42 3.40
N LEU A 181 -4.78 4.70 2.59
CA LEU A 181 -4.27 3.79 1.54
C LEU A 181 -3.89 4.51 0.24
N SER A 182 -4.21 5.80 0.14
CA SER A 182 -3.88 6.67 -0.99
C SER A 182 -3.23 7.93 -0.48
N PHE A 183 -2.23 8.46 -1.21
CA PHE A 183 -1.48 9.64 -0.77
C PHE A 183 -2.36 10.90 -0.67
N ASP A 184 -3.15 11.20 -1.69
CA ASP A 184 -4.04 12.37 -1.72
C ASP A 184 -5.34 12.06 -2.46
N ALA A 185 -6.18 11.20 -1.86
CA ALA A 185 -7.52 10.94 -2.34
C ALA A 185 -8.55 11.84 -1.64
N CYS A 186 -9.64 12.13 -2.34
CA CYS A 186 -10.74 12.95 -1.85
C CYS A 186 -12.07 12.32 -2.26
N ILE A 187 -13.02 12.28 -1.31
CA ILE A 187 -14.43 12.13 -1.62
C ILE A 187 -15.08 13.49 -1.40
N LYS A 188 -15.62 14.08 -2.45
CA LYS A 188 -16.22 15.41 -2.39
C LYS A 188 -17.57 15.39 -1.68
N ALA A 189 -17.95 16.51 -1.08
CA ALA A 189 -19.31 16.74 -0.63
C ALA A 189 -20.29 16.68 -1.82
N GLY A 190 -21.47 16.13 -1.61
CA GLY A 190 -22.46 15.88 -2.64
C GLY A 190 -22.74 14.41 -2.86
N ASP A 191 -23.21 14.05 -4.03
CA ASP A 191 -23.56 12.68 -4.38
C ASP A 191 -22.32 11.78 -4.40
N VAL A 192 -22.45 10.59 -3.82
CA VAL A 192 -21.42 9.55 -3.76
C VAL A 192 -21.87 8.40 -4.64
N PHE A 193 -20.98 7.91 -5.47
CA PHE A 193 -21.19 6.83 -6.42
C PHE A 193 -20.36 5.61 -6.06
N VAL A 194 -20.73 4.43 -6.59
CA VAL A 194 -19.95 3.19 -6.38
C VAL A 194 -18.47 3.39 -6.76
N GLY A 195 -18.20 4.12 -7.85
CA GLY A 195 -16.83 4.43 -8.30
C GLY A 195 -15.99 5.20 -7.26
N ASP A 196 -16.61 6.04 -6.42
CA ASP A 196 -15.90 6.79 -5.38
C ASP A 196 -15.34 5.88 -4.27
N LEU A 197 -15.89 4.67 -4.10
CA LEU A 197 -15.43 3.72 -3.10
C LEU A 197 -13.99 3.25 -3.36
N PHE A 198 -13.54 3.23 -4.62
CA PHE A 198 -12.16 2.90 -4.96
C PHE A 198 -11.16 3.98 -4.52
N ASN A 199 -11.62 5.23 -4.39
CA ASN A 199 -10.84 6.32 -3.79
C ASN A 199 -10.87 6.24 -2.26
N LEU A 200 -11.97 5.75 -1.67
CA LEU A 200 -12.12 5.62 -0.23
C LEU A 200 -11.37 4.39 0.30
N TYR A 201 -11.52 3.24 -0.38
CA TYR A 201 -10.81 2.02 -0.02
C TYR A 201 -10.34 1.27 -1.28
N LYS A 202 -9.04 1.35 -1.57
CA LYS A 202 -8.43 0.95 -2.84
C LYS A 202 -8.34 -0.57 -3.04
N TYR A 203 -8.17 -1.35 -1.96
CA TYR A 203 -7.84 -2.78 -2.04
C TYR A 203 -9.04 -3.68 -1.76
N GLU A 204 -8.96 -4.94 -2.22
CA GLU A 204 -9.95 -5.99 -1.92
C GLU A 204 -9.50 -6.78 -0.70
N ASN A 205 -9.82 -6.26 0.48
CA ASN A 205 -9.49 -6.89 1.75
C ASN A 205 -10.77 -7.18 2.53
N GLN A 206 -10.89 -8.37 3.09
CA GLN A 206 -11.85 -8.67 4.15
C GLN A 206 -11.51 -7.90 5.43
N ILE A 207 -12.47 -7.80 6.32
CA ILE A 207 -12.28 -7.29 7.67
C ILE A 207 -12.02 -8.48 8.59
N TYR A 208 -10.88 -8.49 9.26
CA TYR A 208 -10.54 -9.47 10.29
C TYR A 208 -10.72 -8.88 11.68
N THR A 209 -11.08 -9.73 12.65
CA THR A 209 -10.94 -9.41 14.08
C THR A 209 -9.90 -10.32 14.68
N ILE A 210 -8.89 -9.74 15.30
CA ILE A 210 -7.77 -10.44 15.92
C ILE A 210 -7.73 -10.14 17.41
N LYS A 211 -7.46 -11.14 18.24
CA LYS A 211 -7.20 -10.94 19.67
C LYS A 211 -5.81 -10.39 19.92
N MET A 212 -5.74 -9.24 20.58
CA MET A 212 -4.49 -8.59 20.98
C MET A 212 -4.57 -8.13 22.45
N THR A 213 -3.45 -8.19 23.16
CA THR A 213 -3.34 -7.56 24.48
C THR A 213 -3.17 -6.05 24.34
N GLY A 214 -3.48 -5.29 25.38
CA GLY A 214 -3.26 -3.84 25.38
C GLY A 214 -1.80 -3.46 25.12
N LYS A 215 -0.84 -4.26 25.61
CA LYS A 215 0.57 -4.08 25.33
C LYS A 215 0.90 -4.28 23.84
N GLU A 216 0.31 -5.28 23.21
CA GLU A 216 0.49 -5.53 21.77
C GLU A 216 -0.11 -4.39 20.93
N ILE A 217 -1.29 -3.87 21.30
CA ILE A 217 -1.94 -2.70 20.68
C ILE A 217 -1.01 -1.47 20.76
N LYS A 218 -0.46 -1.18 21.95
CA LYS A 218 0.49 -0.08 22.13
C LYS A 218 1.72 -0.26 21.26
N ASN A 219 2.33 -1.45 21.27
CA ASN A 219 3.54 -1.74 20.50
C ASN A 219 3.29 -1.65 18.97
N TYR A 220 2.12 -2.08 18.51
CA TYR A 220 1.69 -1.93 17.13
C TYR A 220 1.68 -0.45 16.71
N LEU A 221 1.03 0.40 17.50
CA LEU A 221 0.99 1.84 17.25
C LEU A 221 2.38 2.49 17.35
N GLU A 222 3.20 2.06 18.29
CA GLU A 222 4.59 2.54 18.39
C GLU A 222 5.36 2.29 17.08
N MET A 223 5.21 1.11 16.47
CA MET A 223 5.86 0.84 15.18
C MET A 223 5.25 1.67 14.06
N SER A 224 3.93 1.76 13.97
CA SER A 224 3.25 2.58 12.97
C SER A 224 3.75 4.02 13.02
N TYR A 225 3.66 4.67 14.18
CA TYR A 225 4.11 6.06 14.32
C TYR A 225 5.63 6.21 14.27
N GLY A 226 6.40 5.17 14.58
CA GLY A 226 7.85 5.16 14.38
C GLY A 226 8.27 5.18 12.90
N LEU A 227 7.46 4.61 12.02
CA LEU A 227 7.64 4.69 10.56
C LEU A 227 7.16 6.01 9.97
N TRP A 228 6.26 6.68 10.65
CA TRP A 228 5.51 7.83 10.18
C TRP A 228 6.12 9.16 10.64
N THR A 229 6.44 9.26 11.94
CA THR A 229 6.76 10.53 12.58
C THR A 229 8.22 10.64 13.01
N ASN A 230 8.77 11.84 12.90
CA ASN A 230 10.08 12.19 13.42
C ASN A 230 10.09 12.27 14.97
N THR A 231 11.27 12.34 15.58
CA THR A 231 11.47 12.77 16.96
C THR A 231 11.90 14.21 16.95
N MET A 232 11.02 15.11 17.41
CA MET A 232 11.23 16.55 17.35
C MET A 232 11.92 17.07 18.61
N VAL A 233 12.91 17.93 18.42
CA VAL A 233 13.60 18.67 19.50
C VAL A 233 13.35 20.18 19.38
N SER A 234 12.88 20.62 18.21
CA SER A 234 12.62 22.04 17.89
C SER A 234 11.30 22.18 17.12
N LYS A 235 10.68 23.35 17.22
CA LYS A 235 9.52 23.74 16.39
C LYS A 235 9.84 23.81 14.90
N ASP A 236 11.13 23.87 14.54
CA ASP A 236 11.59 23.96 13.15
C ASP A 236 11.82 22.57 12.53
N ASP A 237 11.74 21.50 13.32
CA ASP A 237 11.81 20.13 12.84
C ASP A 237 10.54 19.74 12.08
N HIS A 238 10.69 18.87 11.07
CA HIS A 238 9.55 18.21 10.43
C HIS A 238 8.89 17.23 11.41
N ILE A 239 7.55 17.20 11.42
CA ILE A 239 6.82 16.19 12.20
C ILE A 239 6.82 14.84 11.46
N MET A 240 6.83 14.86 10.12
CA MET A 240 6.88 13.67 9.29
C MET A 240 8.32 13.25 9.01
N LEU A 241 8.54 11.93 8.86
CA LEU A 241 9.77 11.40 8.27
C LEU A 241 9.71 11.61 6.75
N LEU A 242 10.50 12.55 6.22
CA LEU A 242 10.48 12.94 4.83
C LEU A 242 11.78 12.59 4.10
N ASN A 243 11.66 12.22 2.82
CA ASN A 243 12.72 12.29 1.83
C ASN A 243 12.65 13.65 1.15
N ILE A 244 13.82 14.22 0.86
CA ILE A 244 13.96 15.51 0.18
C ILE A 244 14.80 15.29 -1.06
N ASP A 245 14.15 15.29 -2.22
CA ASP A 245 14.79 15.18 -3.53
C ASP A 245 14.89 16.56 -4.18
N SER A 246 15.85 16.73 -5.09
CA SER A 246 15.95 17.93 -5.91
C SER A 246 15.81 17.56 -7.39
N VAL A 247 14.71 18.01 -7.99
CA VAL A 247 14.46 17.82 -9.42
C VAL A 247 14.47 19.20 -10.09
N ASN A 248 15.41 19.41 -10.99
CA ASN A 248 15.60 20.70 -11.68
C ASN A 248 15.73 21.92 -10.73
N GLY A 249 16.41 21.72 -9.57
CA GLY A 249 16.59 22.77 -8.57
C GLY A 249 15.38 23.02 -7.67
N ILE A 250 14.28 22.32 -7.87
CA ILE A 250 13.07 22.39 -7.03
C ILE A 250 13.10 21.25 -6.04
N LYS A 251 12.98 21.55 -4.74
CA LYS A 251 12.86 20.54 -3.69
C LYS A 251 11.50 19.85 -3.78
N LYS A 252 11.51 18.51 -3.84
CA LYS A 252 10.34 17.66 -3.76
C LYS A 252 10.37 16.89 -2.45
N TYR A 253 9.27 16.93 -1.72
CA TYR A 253 9.12 16.24 -0.44
C TYR A 253 8.21 15.02 -0.64
N THR A 254 8.62 13.88 -0.09
CA THR A 254 7.83 12.64 -0.06
C THR A 254 7.98 11.97 1.30
N PHE A 255 7.05 11.08 1.65
CA PHE A 255 7.24 10.26 2.86
C PHE A 255 8.47 9.35 2.70
N LYS A 256 9.22 9.22 3.80
CA LYS A 256 10.37 8.30 3.86
C LYS A 256 9.94 6.84 3.79
N ASN A 257 8.80 6.52 4.41
CA ASN A 257 8.24 5.18 4.47
C ASN A 257 6.87 5.13 3.76
N LEU A 258 6.40 3.94 3.45
CA LEU A 258 5.16 3.73 2.71
C LEU A 258 3.94 4.04 3.58
N ALA A 259 3.10 4.98 3.15
CA ALA A 259 1.97 5.50 3.92
C ALA A 259 0.90 4.44 4.23
N PHE A 260 0.84 3.35 3.50
CA PHE A 260 -0.04 2.24 3.83
C PHE A 260 0.31 1.53 5.15
N ASN A 261 1.49 1.82 5.74
CA ASN A 261 1.89 1.37 7.08
C ASN A 261 1.63 2.41 8.18
N PHE A 262 0.95 3.52 7.86
CA PHE A 262 0.66 4.58 8.82
C PHE A 262 -0.72 4.36 9.46
N ASP A 263 -0.87 3.26 10.16
CA ASP A 263 -2.11 2.92 10.83
C ASP A 263 -2.34 3.83 12.05
N SER A 264 -3.53 4.41 12.12
CA SER A 264 -4.11 5.02 13.31
C SER A 264 -5.15 4.09 13.93
N ALA A 265 -5.68 4.46 15.10
CA ALA A 265 -6.67 3.64 15.82
C ALA A 265 -7.96 4.41 16.12
N ALA A 266 -9.09 3.70 16.08
CA ALA A 266 -10.35 4.10 16.72
C ALA A 266 -10.70 3.10 17.84
N GLY A 267 -11.60 3.51 18.74
CA GLY A 267 -11.99 2.72 19.92
C GLY A 267 -11.14 3.00 21.15
N ILE A 268 -10.03 3.70 21.01
CA ILE A 268 -9.15 4.18 22.09
C ILE A 268 -8.84 5.66 21.93
N ASP A 269 -8.69 6.37 23.05
CA ASP A 269 -8.22 7.76 23.09
C ASP A 269 -6.74 7.76 23.44
N TYR A 270 -5.91 8.43 22.62
CA TYR A 270 -4.45 8.41 22.82
C TYR A 270 -3.76 9.67 22.30
N GLU A 271 -2.54 9.87 22.77
CA GLU A 271 -1.65 10.93 22.35
C GLU A 271 -0.38 10.34 21.74
N VAL A 272 0.16 11.06 20.75
CA VAL A 272 1.44 10.74 20.10
C VAL A 272 2.44 11.82 20.45
N ASP A 273 3.33 11.53 21.40
CA ASP A 273 4.36 12.48 21.82
C ASP A 273 5.53 12.48 20.83
N VAL A 274 5.57 13.54 20.01
CA VAL A 274 6.59 13.72 18.98
C VAL A 274 7.99 14.02 19.55
N THR A 275 8.11 14.31 20.84
CA THR A 275 9.42 14.53 21.49
C THR A 275 10.09 13.23 21.92
N LYS A 276 9.35 12.12 21.93
CA LYS A 276 9.83 10.82 22.39
C LYS A 276 10.38 9.99 21.25
N PRO A 277 11.41 9.16 21.51
CA PRO A 277 11.89 8.19 20.54
C PRO A 277 10.88 7.06 20.36
N TYR A 278 11.07 6.28 19.28
CA TYR A 278 10.35 5.03 19.03
C TYR A 278 10.29 4.15 20.31
N GLY A 279 9.12 3.59 20.56
CA GLY A 279 8.83 2.77 21.75
C GLY A 279 8.24 3.55 22.93
N ASN A 280 8.26 4.89 22.88
CA ASN A 280 7.75 5.76 23.94
C ASN A 280 6.88 6.93 23.41
N LYS A 281 6.47 6.89 22.14
CA LYS A 281 5.64 7.93 21.52
C LYS A 281 4.17 7.83 21.91
N ILE A 282 3.66 6.62 22.11
CA ILE A 282 2.24 6.35 22.28
C ILE A 282 1.84 6.35 23.75
N HIS A 283 0.91 7.22 24.09
CA HIS A 283 0.29 7.31 25.38
C HIS A 283 -1.22 7.08 25.25
N ILE A 284 -1.68 5.86 25.54
CA ILE A 284 -3.10 5.51 25.51
C ILE A 284 -3.71 5.97 26.82
N LEU A 285 -4.73 6.82 26.72
CA LEU A 285 -5.40 7.45 27.86
C LEU A 285 -6.50 6.55 28.42
N GLN A 286 -7.37 6.03 27.55
CA GLN A 286 -8.53 5.23 27.89
C GLN A 286 -9.12 4.57 26.65
N MET A 287 -10.14 3.72 26.81
CA MET A 287 -11.06 3.35 25.74
C MET A 287 -11.95 4.55 25.39
N SER A 288 -12.37 4.68 24.12
CA SER A 288 -13.20 5.82 23.70
C SER A 288 -14.62 5.83 24.32
N ASN A 289 -15.03 4.73 24.94
CA ASN A 289 -16.26 4.66 25.76
C ASN A 289 -16.05 5.14 27.20
N GLY A 290 -14.85 5.59 27.58
CA GLY A 290 -14.48 6.08 28.91
C GLY A 290 -14.00 4.99 29.89
N GLU A 291 -13.98 3.72 29.48
CA GLU A 291 -13.42 2.66 30.31
C GLU A 291 -11.88 2.74 30.38
N PRO A 292 -11.25 2.25 31.47
CA PRO A 292 -9.81 2.17 31.55
C PRO A 292 -9.22 1.25 30.48
N PHE A 293 -8.15 1.71 29.79
CA PHE A 293 -7.36 0.84 28.94
C PHE A 293 -6.31 0.10 29.77
N LEU A 294 -6.31 -1.23 29.72
CA LEU A 294 -5.43 -2.07 30.53
C LEU A 294 -4.44 -2.84 29.63
N MET A 295 -3.16 -2.76 29.95
CA MET A 295 -2.08 -3.33 29.13
C MET A 295 -2.14 -4.87 29.01
N ASP A 296 -2.59 -5.55 30.04
CA ASP A 296 -2.64 -7.02 30.09
C ASP A 296 -4.02 -7.59 29.72
N LYS A 297 -5.03 -6.74 29.47
CA LYS A 297 -6.37 -7.17 29.02
C LYS A 297 -6.30 -7.54 27.53
N TRP A 298 -7.05 -8.56 27.16
CA TRP A 298 -7.28 -8.95 25.77
C TRP A 298 -8.41 -8.11 25.16
N TYR A 299 -8.19 -7.60 23.97
CA TYR A 299 -9.12 -6.82 23.18
C TYR A 299 -9.35 -7.50 21.83
N ASN A 300 -10.54 -7.32 21.28
CA ASN A 300 -10.87 -7.66 19.90
C ASN A 300 -10.49 -6.46 19.02
N VAL A 301 -9.62 -6.68 18.06
CA VAL A 301 -9.08 -5.61 17.22
C VAL A 301 -9.45 -5.86 15.76
N ALA A 302 -10.20 -4.93 15.16
CA ALA A 302 -10.56 -4.96 13.76
C ALA A 302 -9.44 -4.38 12.90
N MET A 303 -9.17 -5.02 11.77
CA MET A 303 -8.22 -4.57 10.75
C MET A 303 -8.51 -5.24 9.41
N ASN A 304 -7.90 -4.77 8.33
CA ASN A 304 -8.02 -5.45 7.05
C ASN A 304 -7.23 -6.78 7.00
N SER A 305 -7.62 -7.68 6.09
CA SER A 305 -7.01 -9.02 5.96
C SER A 305 -5.52 -8.98 5.59
N TYR A 306 -5.05 -7.98 4.83
CA TYR A 306 -3.62 -7.78 4.56
C TYR A 306 -2.84 -7.64 5.86
N ARG A 307 -3.33 -6.76 6.75
CA ARG A 307 -2.74 -6.53 8.06
C ARG A 307 -2.87 -7.76 8.97
N GLY A 308 -4.05 -8.36 8.97
CA GLY A 308 -4.36 -9.57 9.74
C GLY A 308 -3.55 -10.81 9.35
N ASN A 309 -3.01 -10.85 8.14
CA ASN A 309 -2.07 -11.88 7.67
C ASN A 309 -0.59 -11.52 7.91
N GLY A 310 -0.31 -10.41 8.62
CA GLY A 310 1.04 -9.97 8.96
C GLY A 310 1.67 -9.00 7.96
N GLY A 311 0.92 -8.55 6.96
CA GLY A 311 1.40 -7.58 5.97
C GLY A 311 1.87 -6.28 6.60
N GLY A 312 2.99 -5.73 6.13
CA GLY A 312 3.62 -4.51 6.66
C GLY A 312 4.25 -4.67 8.05
N GLU A 313 4.34 -5.91 8.57
CA GLU A 313 5.05 -6.29 9.80
C GLU A 313 4.61 -5.62 11.11
N LEU A 314 3.52 -4.84 11.11
CA LEU A 314 3.04 -4.16 12.32
C LEU A 314 2.58 -5.14 13.41
N LEU A 315 2.01 -6.31 13.03
CA LEU A 315 1.68 -7.38 13.97
C LEU A 315 2.92 -8.14 14.46
N THR A 316 3.82 -8.48 13.54
CA THR A 316 4.97 -9.36 13.86
C THR A 316 6.08 -8.59 14.55
N ARG A 317 6.64 -7.57 13.91
CA ARG A 317 7.73 -6.75 14.47
C ARG A 317 7.24 -5.69 15.44
N GLY A 318 6.10 -5.05 15.12
CA GLY A 318 5.50 -4.01 15.97
C GLY A 318 4.93 -4.60 17.25
N ALA A 319 3.84 -5.31 17.17
CA ALA A 319 3.17 -5.94 18.31
C ALA A 319 3.95 -7.13 18.91
N ARG A 320 4.96 -7.65 18.19
CA ARG A 320 5.79 -8.81 18.59
C ARG A 320 4.99 -10.11 18.69
N ILE A 321 3.97 -10.25 17.86
CA ILE A 321 3.18 -11.48 17.76
C ILE A 321 3.94 -12.45 16.83
N PRO A 322 4.29 -13.68 17.28
CA PRO A 322 4.93 -14.66 16.42
C PRO A 322 4.09 -14.93 15.16
N LYS A 323 4.73 -14.95 13.98
CA LYS A 323 4.04 -15.11 12.70
C LYS A 323 3.13 -16.34 12.67
N ASP A 324 3.60 -17.46 13.21
CA ASP A 324 2.86 -18.73 13.27
C ASP A 324 1.61 -18.68 14.17
N SER A 325 1.57 -17.74 15.13
CA SER A 325 0.45 -17.59 16.06
C SER A 325 -0.64 -16.66 15.55
N ILE A 326 -0.39 -15.85 14.51
CA ILE A 326 -1.35 -14.85 14.01
C ILE A 326 -2.66 -15.52 13.59
N LYS A 327 -2.59 -16.60 12.80
CA LYS A 327 -3.77 -17.31 12.31
C LYS A 327 -4.66 -17.83 13.44
N GLY A 328 -4.07 -18.29 14.54
CA GLY A 328 -4.81 -18.77 15.72
C GLY A 328 -5.48 -17.66 16.55
N ARG A 329 -5.14 -16.39 16.28
CA ARG A 329 -5.73 -15.23 16.97
C ARG A 329 -6.87 -14.58 16.19
N ILE A 330 -7.06 -14.93 14.90
CA ILE A 330 -8.18 -14.45 14.08
C ILE A 330 -9.45 -15.14 14.59
N ILE A 331 -10.40 -14.36 15.07
CA ILE A 331 -11.67 -14.84 15.62
C ILE A 331 -12.88 -14.53 14.74
N TYR A 332 -12.68 -13.66 13.74
CA TYR A 332 -13.70 -13.30 12.77
C TYR A 332 -13.04 -12.90 11.45
N GLU A 333 -13.65 -13.32 10.38
CA GLU A 333 -13.35 -12.91 9.00
C GLU A 333 -14.67 -12.54 8.32
N SER A 334 -14.75 -11.39 7.70
CA SER A 334 -15.96 -10.94 7.04
C SER A 334 -16.23 -11.69 5.74
N GLU A 335 -17.50 -11.91 5.41
CA GLU A 335 -17.95 -12.58 4.18
C GLU A 335 -17.60 -11.77 2.93
N HIS A 336 -17.74 -10.45 3.01
CA HIS A 336 -17.46 -9.54 1.91
C HIS A 336 -16.23 -8.68 2.19
N ASP A 337 -15.70 -8.03 1.16
CA ASP A 337 -14.61 -7.07 1.29
C ASP A 337 -15.06 -5.79 2.02
N GLN A 338 -14.09 -5.02 2.47
CA GLN A 338 -14.36 -3.79 3.23
C GLN A 338 -15.14 -2.74 2.44
N ARG A 339 -14.97 -2.65 1.10
CA ARG A 339 -15.74 -1.71 0.26
C ARG A 339 -17.22 -2.02 0.28
N TYR A 340 -17.61 -3.30 0.30
CA TYR A 340 -18.99 -3.71 0.42
C TYR A 340 -19.64 -3.13 1.68
N TYR A 341 -18.97 -3.24 2.84
CA TYR A 341 -19.52 -2.72 4.10
C TYR A 341 -19.55 -1.19 4.15
N ILE A 342 -18.54 -0.53 3.56
CA ILE A 342 -18.52 0.93 3.39
C ILE A 342 -19.70 1.37 2.48
N MET A 343 -19.94 0.66 1.38
CA MET A 343 -21.06 0.92 0.48
C MET A 343 -22.38 0.79 1.24
N LYS A 344 -22.56 -0.32 1.96
CA LYS A 344 -23.77 -0.56 2.76
C LYS A 344 -24.01 0.51 3.81
N GLU A 345 -22.97 0.95 4.50
CA GLU A 345 -23.08 2.04 5.50
C GLU A 345 -23.57 3.34 4.85
N ILE A 346 -23.10 3.65 3.62
CA ILE A 346 -23.53 4.85 2.88
C ILE A 346 -24.94 4.69 2.35
N GLU A 347 -25.31 3.52 1.80
CA GLU A 347 -26.67 3.24 1.28
C GLU A 347 -27.71 3.31 2.42
N ASP A 348 -27.42 2.68 3.55
CA ASP A 348 -28.35 2.62 4.69
C ASP A 348 -28.54 4.00 5.36
N ALA A 349 -27.48 4.80 5.42
CA ALA A 349 -27.54 6.15 6.00
C ALA A 349 -28.17 7.18 5.02
N ILE A 350 -28.16 6.93 3.70
CA ILE A 350 -28.59 7.84 2.61
C ILE A 350 -27.80 9.15 2.61
N ILE A 351 -27.68 9.80 3.77
CA ILE A 351 -26.92 11.05 3.98
C ILE A 351 -25.93 10.82 5.11
N VAL A 352 -24.66 10.86 4.76
CA VAL A 352 -23.53 10.70 5.69
C VAL A 352 -22.90 12.06 5.98
N ASN A 353 -22.53 12.28 7.24
CA ASN A 353 -21.76 13.45 7.68
C ASN A 353 -20.47 13.00 8.35
N PRO A 354 -19.46 12.53 7.57
CA PRO A 354 -18.23 12.01 8.15
C PRO A 354 -17.50 13.10 8.94
N LYS A 355 -17.14 12.78 10.19
CA LYS A 355 -16.43 13.70 11.10
C LYS A 355 -15.25 12.98 11.72
N PRO A 356 -14.17 13.72 12.08
CA PRO A 356 -13.13 13.16 12.92
C PRO A 356 -13.70 12.70 14.27
N ASN A 357 -13.25 11.55 14.76
CA ASN A 357 -13.57 11.07 16.12
C ASN A 357 -12.93 11.96 17.21
N GLY A 358 -11.81 12.62 16.87
CA GLY A 358 -11.07 13.46 17.81
C GLY A 358 -10.34 12.66 18.90
N ASN A 359 -10.21 11.36 18.72
CA ASN A 359 -9.71 10.41 19.71
C ASN A 359 -8.17 10.35 19.79
N TRP A 360 -7.46 11.00 18.87
CA TRP A 360 -6.00 11.09 18.97
C TRP A 360 -5.43 12.39 18.40
N LYS A 361 -4.24 12.76 18.86
CA LYS A 361 -3.51 13.98 18.44
C LYS A 361 -2.02 13.85 18.69
N PHE A 362 -1.25 14.67 18.02
CA PHE A 362 0.18 14.88 18.31
C PHE A 362 0.37 15.86 19.48
N VAL A 363 1.30 15.53 20.37
CA VAL A 363 1.69 16.36 21.51
C VAL A 363 3.21 16.50 21.61
N PRO A 364 3.75 17.59 22.21
CA PRO A 364 3.04 18.78 22.68
C PRO A 364 2.57 19.67 21.52
N SER A 365 1.43 20.29 21.66
CA SER A 365 0.82 21.14 20.61
C SER A 365 1.71 22.30 20.18
N SER A 366 2.54 22.82 21.08
CA SER A 366 3.49 23.90 20.79
C SER A 366 4.54 23.55 19.72
N LEU A 367 4.93 22.29 19.61
CA LEU A 367 5.82 21.77 18.56
C LEU A 367 5.02 21.23 17.38
N ALA A 368 3.99 20.44 17.66
CA ALA A 368 3.26 19.70 16.62
C ALA A 368 2.49 20.63 15.66
N ILE A 369 1.74 21.62 16.16
CA ILE A 369 0.88 22.46 15.30
C ILE A 369 1.67 23.25 14.24
N PRO A 370 2.78 23.95 14.54
CA PRO A 370 3.57 24.61 13.51
C PRO A 370 4.17 23.66 12.49
N ALA A 371 4.65 22.49 12.95
CA ALA A 371 5.24 21.48 12.09
C ALA A 371 4.19 20.82 11.17
N ILE A 372 2.98 20.53 11.66
CA ILE A 372 1.86 20.03 10.87
C ILE A 372 1.55 20.97 9.70
N ARG A 373 1.41 22.28 9.98
CA ARG A 373 1.11 23.26 8.93
C ARG A 373 2.20 23.26 7.86
N ARG A 374 3.45 23.33 8.26
CA ARG A 374 4.59 23.32 7.34
C ARG A 374 4.65 22.05 6.50
N ASP A 375 4.57 20.88 7.12
CA ASP A 375 4.72 19.62 6.43
C ASP A 375 3.52 19.34 5.51
N LYS A 376 2.32 19.77 5.90
CA LYS A 376 1.12 19.69 5.05
C LYS A 376 1.27 20.56 3.80
N ASP A 377 1.79 21.79 3.94
CA ASP A 377 2.04 22.68 2.80
C ASP A 377 3.13 22.12 1.88
N LEU A 378 4.19 21.54 2.42
CA LEU A 378 5.28 20.94 1.65
C LEU A 378 4.85 19.70 0.86
N LEU A 379 4.01 18.85 1.44
CA LEU A 379 3.56 17.59 0.83
C LEU A 379 2.41 17.79 -0.17
N PHE A 380 1.48 18.70 0.14
CA PHE A 380 0.21 18.82 -0.61
C PHE A 380 -0.02 20.21 -1.22
N GLY A 381 0.85 21.17 -0.93
CA GLY A 381 0.67 22.57 -1.35
C GLY A 381 -0.48 23.27 -0.62
N ASN A 382 -0.64 24.56 -0.90
CA ASN A 382 -1.75 25.39 -0.38
C ASN A 382 -3.04 25.13 -1.17
N ARG A 383 -3.63 23.93 -1.08
CA ARG A 383 -4.89 23.57 -1.75
C ARG A 383 -6.02 23.40 -0.75
#